data_cd5e48e643d4e885f13740fb8aaea31d
#
_entry.id   cd5e48e643d4e885f13740fb8aaea31d
#
_cell.length_a   1.000
_cell.length_b   1.000
_cell.length_c   1.000
_cell.angle_alpha   90.00
_cell.angle_beta   90.00
_cell.angle_gamma   90.00
#
_symmetry.space_group_name_H-M   'P 1'
#
loop_
_entity.id
_entity.type
_entity.pdbx_description
1 polymer ?
#
loop_
_entity_poly.entity_id
_entity_poly.type
_entity_poly.pdbx_seq_one_letter_code
_entity_poly.pdbx_strand_id
1 'polypeptide(L)'
;MAVFVISAGSITEQNGLITAHNVTGKKHKELFMSENILFKKYTPQDYVKFAEQTANWIKTTGKIGKTGKLWLQSPDSKENFDDYPMLTPKSLYGGSAGVGLFYLRLYQVTKNAEYLDEAESAAKEIISTYEGKAFYERTLNLKATEDKLVHVKNMPGWIAGFNNGPTGQAYFILKLYEITKDEAYISFARKVADDVISVAKTKDDGIYWSEQLDYCGDGSYIPYFAELYRITKDEKYVDAARKFGNYLLTKGKPAPNGGTYWNVVDLTIIDFPKDVFWVNLAHGTSGVGFVFALIYNLTKDEKFLNAAKEAAKYIQGIAVGDENAVLVPYLDSLERGPSTEFYYLSQCHGPAGTSLLFHALYDITGEKEYFDWVLKLSRGIIKAGAPENFSRGYWQSQALCCGTPGLLEHFVSVYKLTGDKEFLEYAERTAKTVVGQSFVEDADGDIYHQKNARRWSGAWWRTIPTDVHSYTGLYIGTAGNAWTLLSLAAAQNGEKLIETVEYDFFK
;
A
#
# COMPACT_ATOMS: atom_id res chain seq x y z
N MET A 1 -4.32 7.86 21.61
CA MET A 1 -4.23 7.84 23.08
C MET A 1 -5.61 7.49 23.58
N ALA A 2 -5.86 6.21 23.85
CA ALA A 2 -7.14 5.80 24.43
C ALA A 2 -7.09 6.12 25.92
N VAL A 3 -7.88 7.08 26.34
CA VAL A 3 -8.04 7.40 27.77
C VAL A 3 -9.09 6.44 28.32
N PHE A 4 -8.62 5.44 29.07
CA PHE A 4 -9.51 4.67 29.93
C PHE A 4 -9.82 5.52 31.18
N VAL A 5 -11.06 5.97 31.29
CA VAL A 5 -11.57 6.52 32.56
C VAL A 5 -11.89 5.33 33.45
N ILE A 6 -11.01 5.03 34.40
CA ILE A 6 -11.29 4.08 35.47
C ILE A 6 -11.97 4.87 36.59
N SER A 7 -13.27 4.68 36.79
CA SER A 7 -13.94 5.13 37.99
C SER A 7 -13.46 4.28 39.20
N ALA A 8 -13.20 4.95 40.31
CA ALA A 8 -12.56 4.39 41.48
C ALA A 8 -13.21 3.11 42.02
N GLY A 9 -12.53 2.00 41.82
CA GLY A 9 -12.73 0.71 42.49
C GLY A 9 -11.38 0.19 42.95
N SER A 10 -11.32 -0.37 44.14
CA SER A 10 -10.08 -0.90 44.72
C SER A 10 -9.53 -2.07 43.92
N ILE A 11 -8.25 -2.01 43.57
CA ILE A 11 -7.50 -3.09 42.94
C ILE A 11 -6.80 -3.88 44.04
N THR A 12 -7.06 -5.18 44.10
CA THR A 12 -6.28 -6.12 44.93
C THR A 12 -5.60 -7.14 44.02
N GLU A 13 -4.30 -7.27 44.17
CA GLU A 13 -3.47 -8.23 43.45
C GLU A 13 -3.29 -9.46 44.34
N GLN A 14 -3.77 -10.63 43.91
CA GLN A 14 -3.42 -11.92 44.45
C GLN A 14 -3.16 -12.90 43.30
N ASN A 15 -1.96 -13.45 43.27
CA ASN A 15 -1.53 -14.56 42.39
C ASN A 15 -1.58 -14.28 40.87
N GLY A 16 -1.22 -13.07 40.45
CA GLY A 16 -1.06 -12.77 38.99
C GLY A 16 -2.39 -12.69 38.23
N LEU A 17 -3.54 -12.60 38.88
CA LEU A 17 -4.87 -12.38 38.28
C LEU A 17 -5.39 -11.01 38.68
N ILE A 18 -5.66 -10.16 37.73
CA ILE A 18 -6.36 -8.90 37.94
C ILE A 18 -7.85 -9.15 37.79
N THR A 19 -8.62 -9.06 38.88
CA THR A 19 -10.07 -9.11 38.88
C THR A 19 -10.63 -7.73 39.14
N ALA A 20 -11.47 -7.23 38.23
CA ALA A 20 -12.24 -6.00 38.44
C ALA A 20 -13.64 -6.36 38.97
N HIS A 21 -13.99 -5.89 40.16
CA HIS A 21 -15.33 -6.03 40.71
C HIS A 21 -16.18 -4.79 40.43
N ASN A 22 -17.34 -5.00 39.84
CA ASN A 22 -18.29 -3.95 39.57
C ASN A 22 -19.25 -3.77 40.76
N VAL A 23 -19.49 -2.54 41.20
CA VAL A 23 -20.26 -2.17 42.39
C VAL A 23 -21.76 -2.49 42.29
N THR A 24 -22.25 -3.01 41.16
CA THR A 24 -23.68 -3.28 40.91
C THR A 24 -24.12 -4.72 41.17
N GLY A 25 -23.28 -5.56 41.78
CA GLY A 25 -23.70 -6.90 42.25
C GLY A 25 -24.17 -7.93 41.21
N LYS A 26 -24.09 -7.63 39.91
CA LYS A 26 -24.27 -8.62 38.87
C LYS A 26 -22.94 -9.30 38.58
N LYS A 27 -22.86 -10.61 38.79
CA LYS A 27 -21.76 -11.44 38.30
C LYS A 27 -21.69 -11.26 36.78
N HIS A 28 -20.80 -10.39 36.31
CA HIS A 28 -20.36 -10.50 34.95
C HIS A 28 -19.62 -11.83 34.83
N LYS A 29 -20.00 -12.66 33.84
CA LYS A 29 -19.19 -13.78 33.39
C LYS A 29 -17.76 -13.25 33.31
N GLU A 30 -16.84 -13.94 33.97
CA GLU A 30 -15.42 -13.66 33.86
C GLU A 30 -15.12 -13.45 32.38
N LEU A 31 -14.62 -12.25 32.05
CA LEU A 31 -13.96 -12.04 30.78
C LEU A 31 -12.68 -12.86 30.84
N PHE A 32 -12.81 -14.17 30.66
CA PHE A 32 -11.69 -14.96 30.20
C PHE A 32 -11.36 -14.35 28.85
N MET A 33 -10.27 -13.56 28.79
CA MET A 33 -9.55 -13.40 27.54
C MET A 33 -9.21 -14.83 27.13
N SER A 34 -10.09 -15.41 26.30
CA SER A 34 -9.94 -16.76 25.79
C SER A 34 -8.52 -16.89 25.29
N GLU A 35 -7.86 -17.91 25.79
CA GLU A 35 -6.51 -18.36 25.46
C GLU A 35 -5.75 -17.36 24.64
N ASN A 36 -4.90 -16.61 25.29
CA ASN A 36 -4.08 -15.51 24.81
C ASN A 36 -3.92 -15.52 23.30
N ILE A 37 -4.60 -14.62 22.59
CA ILE A 37 -4.47 -14.42 21.14
C ILE A 37 -2.99 -14.37 20.73
N LEU A 38 -2.13 -13.85 21.59
CA LEU A 38 -0.68 -13.79 21.42
C LEU A 38 0.01 -15.17 21.38
N PHE A 39 -0.57 -16.20 22.04
CA PHE A 39 -0.03 -17.56 22.04
C PHE A 39 -0.71 -18.49 21.03
N LYS A 40 -1.83 -18.07 20.45
CA LYS A 40 -2.51 -18.88 19.44
C LYS A 40 -1.67 -18.94 18.18
N LYS A 41 -1.34 -20.13 17.72
CA LYS A 41 -0.77 -20.34 16.39
C LYS A 41 -1.92 -20.45 15.38
N TYR A 42 -1.88 -19.63 14.35
CA TYR A 42 -2.79 -19.74 13.22
C TYR A 42 -2.15 -20.59 12.11
N THR A 43 -2.98 -21.37 11.45
CA THR A 43 -2.59 -22.17 10.28
C THR A 43 -2.85 -21.37 8.99
N PRO A 44 -2.28 -21.78 7.84
CA PRO A 44 -2.65 -21.20 6.55
C PRO A 44 -4.16 -21.22 6.30
N GLN A 45 -4.85 -22.28 6.71
CA GLN A 45 -6.30 -22.42 6.58
C GLN A 45 -7.08 -21.42 7.44
N ASP A 46 -6.57 -21.09 8.63
CA ASP A 46 -7.17 -20.03 9.45
C ASP A 46 -7.11 -18.68 8.74
N TYR A 47 -5.99 -18.34 8.11
CA TYR A 47 -5.85 -17.10 7.34
C TYR A 47 -6.80 -17.04 6.13
N VAL A 48 -6.97 -18.17 5.43
CA VAL A 48 -7.95 -18.26 4.34
C VAL A 48 -9.37 -18.05 4.89
N LYS A 49 -9.74 -18.70 5.99
CA LYS A 49 -11.03 -18.50 6.64
C LYS A 49 -11.25 -17.04 7.05
N PHE A 50 -10.23 -16.35 7.56
CA PHE A 50 -10.34 -14.92 7.91
C PHE A 50 -10.56 -14.05 6.68
N ALA A 51 -9.94 -14.38 5.55
CA ALA A 51 -10.18 -13.70 4.28
C ALA A 51 -11.59 -13.96 3.74
N GLU A 52 -12.14 -15.18 3.87
CA GLU A 52 -13.54 -15.48 3.53
C GLU A 52 -14.52 -14.70 4.41
N GLN A 53 -14.28 -14.62 5.71
CA GLN A 53 -15.06 -13.77 6.62
C GLN A 53 -14.98 -12.28 6.20
N THR A 54 -13.83 -11.86 5.72
CA THR A 54 -13.64 -10.51 5.18
C THR A 54 -14.47 -10.29 3.91
N ALA A 55 -14.47 -11.27 3.00
CA ALA A 55 -15.30 -11.23 1.79
C ALA A 55 -16.80 -11.13 2.14
N ASN A 56 -17.24 -11.84 3.19
CA ASN A 56 -18.62 -11.74 3.67
C ASN A 56 -18.98 -10.30 4.08
N TRP A 57 -18.10 -9.62 4.83
CA TRP A 57 -18.35 -8.22 5.18
C TRP A 57 -18.31 -7.30 3.97
N ILE A 58 -17.29 -7.39 3.13
CA ILE A 58 -17.14 -6.54 1.94
C ILE A 58 -18.33 -6.70 1.00
N LYS A 59 -18.85 -7.91 0.81
CA LYS A 59 -20.03 -8.17 -0.02
C LYS A 59 -21.24 -7.38 0.43
N THR A 60 -21.45 -7.24 1.75
CA THR A 60 -22.59 -6.48 2.29
C THR A 60 -22.50 -4.97 2.08
N THR A 61 -21.27 -4.46 1.85
CA THR A 61 -21.00 -3.04 1.63
C THR A 61 -21.07 -2.62 0.17
N GLY A 62 -21.15 -3.58 -0.76
CA GLY A 62 -21.22 -3.34 -2.20
C GLY A 62 -22.50 -2.62 -2.60
N LYS A 63 -22.37 -1.62 -3.45
CA LYS A 63 -23.49 -0.87 -4.03
C LYS A 63 -23.72 -1.26 -5.48
N ILE A 64 -24.95 -1.37 -5.90
CA ILE A 64 -25.29 -1.60 -7.30
C ILE A 64 -25.02 -0.32 -8.08
N GLY A 65 -24.14 -0.42 -9.07
CA GLY A 65 -23.82 0.63 -10.01
C GLY A 65 -24.68 0.53 -11.29
N LYS A 66 -24.16 1.10 -12.37
CA LYS A 66 -24.86 1.12 -13.67
C LYS A 66 -24.91 -0.25 -14.34
N THR A 67 -23.81 -0.98 -14.29
CA THR A 67 -23.62 -2.25 -14.99
C THR A 67 -23.03 -3.35 -14.10
N GLY A 68 -22.63 -3.02 -12.90
CA GLY A 68 -21.99 -3.91 -11.95
C GLY A 68 -22.08 -3.40 -10.52
N LYS A 69 -21.06 -3.70 -9.73
CA LYS A 69 -20.96 -3.26 -8.33
C LYS A 69 -19.82 -2.28 -8.13
N LEU A 70 -19.97 -1.42 -7.14
CA LEU A 70 -18.92 -0.53 -6.67
C LEU A 70 -18.84 -0.57 -5.15
N TRP A 71 -17.63 -0.31 -4.64
CA TRP A 71 -17.35 -0.21 -3.22
C TRP A 71 -16.78 1.16 -2.92
N LEU A 72 -17.45 1.87 -2.00
CA LEU A 72 -16.93 3.12 -1.47
C LEU A 72 -15.78 2.83 -0.52
N GLN A 73 -14.82 3.71 -0.42
CA GLN A 73 -13.72 3.59 0.54
C GLN A 73 -14.26 3.44 1.97
N SER A 74 -15.23 4.29 2.37
CA SER A 74 -15.96 4.19 3.61
C SER A 74 -17.46 3.97 3.30
N PRO A 75 -18.01 2.78 3.56
CA PRO A 75 -19.35 2.42 3.12
C PRO A 75 -20.47 3.21 3.83
N ASP A 76 -20.18 3.78 4.98
CA ASP A 76 -21.08 4.59 5.81
C ASP A 76 -20.79 6.09 5.75
N SER A 77 -19.79 6.49 5.00
CA SER A 77 -19.45 7.90 4.82
C SER A 77 -20.58 8.67 4.15
N LYS A 78 -20.85 9.85 4.69
CA LYS A 78 -21.74 10.85 4.06
C LYS A 78 -20.97 11.82 3.17
N GLU A 79 -19.66 11.60 3.01
CA GLU A 79 -18.81 12.47 2.24
C GLU A 79 -19.15 12.42 0.76
N ASN A 80 -19.09 13.58 0.13
CA ASN A 80 -19.25 13.71 -1.29
C ASN A 80 -17.89 13.56 -1.98
N PHE A 81 -17.79 12.65 -2.95
CA PHE A 81 -16.57 12.45 -3.73
C PHE A 81 -16.13 13.68 -4.55
N ASP A 82 -17.06 14.58 -4.86
CA ASP A 82 -16.73 15.85 -5.53
C ASP A 82 -15.91 16.77 -4.62
N ASP A 83 -16.10 16.67 -3.31
CA ASP A 83 -15.31 17.39 -2.31
C ASP A 83 -13.97 16.72 -2.01
N TYR A 84 -13.82 15.42 -2.32
CA TYR A 84 -12.63 14.60 -2.06
C TYR A 84 -12.27 13.77 -3.30
N PRO A 85 -11.65 14.36 -4.32
CA PRO A 85 -11.33 13.66 -5.58
C PRO A 85 -10.41 12.45 -5.41
N MET A 86 -9.61 12.39 -4.33
CA MET A 86 -8.76 11.24 -4.01
C MET A 86 -9.54 10.02 -3.52
N LEU A 87 -10.81 10.19 -3.12
CA LEU A 87 -11.69 9.11 -2.64
C LEU A 87 -12.45 8.41 -3.75
N THR A 88 -11.90 8.33 -4.95
CA THR A 88 -12.54 7.70 -6.10
C THR A 88 -13.05 6.30 -5.77
N PRO A 89 -14.36 6.03 -5.86
CA PRO A 89 -14.93 4.73 -5.52
C PRO A 89 -14.44 3.60 -6.42
N LYS A 90 -13.78 3.91 -7.52
CA LYS A 90 -13.19 2.95 -8.46
C LYS A 90 -11.70 2.72 -8.26
N SER A 91 -11.04 3.47 -7.35
CA SER A 91 -9.58 3.43 -7.18
C SER A 91 -9.05 2.05 -6.77
N LEU A 92 -7.77 1.83 -7.11
CA LEU A 92 -7.01 0.70 -6.58
C LEU A 92 -6.74 0.86 -5.08
N TYR A 93 -6.52 2.10 -4.63
CA TYR A 93 -6.13 2.40 -3.26
C TYR A 93 -7.24 2.08 -2.25
N GLY A 94 -8.42 2.69 -2.42
CA GLY A 94 -9.50 2.60 -1.45
C GLY A 94 -10.82 2.08 -2.00
N GLY A 95 -10.93 1.79 -3.30
CA GLY A 95 -12.18 1.51 -3.98
C GLY A 95 -12.27 0.15 -4.65
N SER A 96 -13.13 0.07 -5.64
CA SER A 96 -13.58 -1.17 -6.30
C SER A 96 -12.47 -1.96 -6.98
N ALA A 97 -11.46 -1.30 -7.56
CA ALA A 97 -10.35 -2.01 -8.20
C ALA A 97 -9.49 -2.77 -7.16
N GLY A 98 -9.26 -2.16 -5.98
CA GLY A 98 -8.55 -2.84 -4.89
C GLY A 98 -9.37 -3.99 -4.28
N VAL A 99 -10.67 -3.80 -4.10
CA VAL A 99 -11.60 -4.85 -3.67
C VAL A 99 -11.64 -5.99 -4.70
N GLY A 100 -11.68 -5.65 -5.99
CA GLY A 100 -11.64 -6.63 -7.08
C GLY A 100 -10.37 -7.48 -7.07
N LEU A 101 -9.20 -6.87 -6.86
CA LEU A 101 -7.93 -7.61 -6.71
C LEU A 101 -7.97 -8.57 -5.51
N PHE A 102 -8.51 -8.14 -4.38
CA PHE A 102 -8.68 -9.02 -3.22
C PHE A 102 -9.57 -10.22 -3.56
N TYR A 103 -10.68 -10.03 -4.24
CA TYR A 103 -11.55 -11.13 -4.67
C TYR A 103 -10.86 -12.07 -5.65
N LEU A 104 -10.05 -11.56 -6.58
CA LEU A 104 -9.26 -12.42 -7.50
C LEU A 104 -8.26 -13.28 -6.72
N ARG A 105 -7.57 -12.71 -5.74
CA ARG A 105 -6.63 -13.46 -4.90
C ARG A 105 -7.34 -14.52 -4.07
N LEU A 106 -8.49 -14.19 -3.49
CA LEU A 106 -9.30 -15.15 -2.75
C LEU A 106 -9.84 -16.28 -3.65
N TYR A 107 -10.26 -15.94 -4.89
CA TYR A 107 -10.60 -16.94 -5.91
C TYR A 107 -9.42 -17.87 -6.23
N GLN A 108 -8.19 -17.34 -6.35
CA GLN A 108 -7.02 -18.17 -6.62
C GLN A 108 -6.80 -19.23 -5.52
N VAL A 109 -7.04 -18.89 -4.27
CA VAL A 109 -6.85 -19.79 -3.13
C VAL A 109 -8.02 -20.77 -2.99
N THR A 110 -9.25 -20.29 -3.06
CA THR A 110 -10.45 -21.08 -2.70
C THR A 110 -11.09 -21.81 -3.89
N LYS A 111 -10.86 -21.31 -5.12
CA LYS A 111 -11.57 -21.72 -6.35
C LYS A 111 -13.09 -21.52 -6.30
N ASN A 112 -13.60 -20.75 -5.35
CA ASN A 112 -15.02 -20.41 -5.27
C ASN A 112 -15.36 -19.36 -6.34
N ALA A 113 -16.20 -19.74 -7.31
CA ALA A 113 -16.59 -18.91 -8.45
C ALA A 113 -17.26 -17.60 -8.04
N GLU A 114 -17.95 -17.57 -6.89
CA GLU A 114 -18.59 -16.36 -6.38
C GLU A 114 -17.60 -15.18 -6.24
N TYR A 115 -16.35 -15.44 -5.86
CA TYR A 115 -15.34 -14.38 -5.75
C TYR A 115 -14.88 -13.87 -7.13
N LEU A 116 -14.86 -14.73 -8.13
CA LEU A 116 -14.60 -14.29 -9.50
C LEU A 116 -15.76 -13.43 -10.03
N ASP A 117 -17.02 -13.84 -9.77
CA ASP A 117 -18.21 -13.08 -10.16
C ASP A 117 -18.24 -11.67 -9.52
N GLU A 118 -17.83 -11.54 -8.26
CA GLU A 118 -17.71 -10.23 -7.58
C GLU A 118 -16.61 -9.36 -8.24
N ALA A 119 -15.47 -9.94 -8.58
CA ALA A 119 -14.41 -9.22 -9.31
C ALA A 119 -14.86 -8.79 -10.70
N GLU A 120 -15.52 -9.67 -11.47
CA GLU A 120 -16.09 -9.33 -12.79
C GLU A 120 -17.16 -8.22 -12.68
N SER A 121 -17.97 -8.25 -11.63
CA SER A 121 -18.98 -7.22 -11.39
C SER A 121 -18.33 -5.84 -11.16
N ALA A 122 -17.22 -5.78 -10.41
CA ALA A 122 -16.41 -4.56 -10.27
C ALA A 122 -15.84 -4.10 -11.61
N ALA A 123 -15.29 -5.01 -12.41
CA ALA A 123 -14.70 -4.69 -13.71
C ALA A 123 -15.74 -4.14 -14.69
N LYS A 124 -16.95 -4.73 -14.76
CA LYS A 124 -18.05 -4.25 -15.60
C LYS A 124 -18.42 -2.81 -15.28
N GLU A 125 -18.54 -2.47 -13.99
CA GLU A 125 -18.85 -1.10 -13.57
C GLU A 125 -17.71 -0.13 -13.91
N ILE A 126 -16.47 -0.49 -13.67
CA ILE A 126 -15.30 0.33 -14.00
C ILE A 126 -15.24 0.60 -15.51
N ILE A 127 -15.36 -0.43 -16.33
CA ILE A 127 -15.29 -0.32 -17.80
C ILE A 127 -16.40 0.56 -18.34
N SER A 128 -17.64 0.34 -17.90
CA SER A 128 -18.81 1.06 -18.43
C SER A 128 -18.85 2.53 -18.04
N THR A 129 -18.13 2.91 -16.99
CA THR A 129 -18.10 4.27 -16.44
C THR A 129 -16.74 4.95 -16.67
N TYR A 130 -15.88 4.40 -17.52
CA TYR A 130 -14.61 5.00 -17.86
C TYR A 130 -14.78 6.22 -18.79
N GLU A 131 -14.22 7.34 -18.38
CA GLU A 131 -14.37 8.64 -19.06
C GLU A 131 -13.35 8.88 -20.20
N GLY A 132 -12.42 7.94 -20.39
CA GLY A 132 -11.39 8.07 -21.42
C GLY A 132 -10.37 9.17 -21.12
N LYS A 133 -9.82 9.72 -22.19
CA LYS A 133 -8.85 10.82 -22.16
C LYS A 133 -9.34 12.05 -21.37
N ALA A 134 -10.65 12.33 -21.39
CA ALA A 134 -11.25 13.47 -20.70
C ALA A 134 -10.99 13.46 -19.18
N PHE A 135 -10.91 12.28 -18.56
CA PHE A 135 -10.52 12.19 -17.15
C PHE A 135 -9.14 12.80 -16.90
N TYR A 136 -8.14 12.42 -17.68
CA TYR A 136 -6.78 12.92 -17.54
C TYR A 136 -6.68 14.40 -17.85
N GLU A 137 -7.29 14.86 -18.96
CA GLU A 137 -7.29 16.27 -19.39
C GLU A 137 -7.89 17.16 -18.30
N ARG A 138 -8.98 16.75 -17.68
CA ARG A 138 -9.60 17.47 -16.57
C ARG A 138 -8.72 17.43 -15.31
N THR A 139 -8.30 16.25 -14.90
CA THR A 139 -7.63 16.02 -13.60
C THR A 139 -6.24 16.63 -13.56
N LEU A 140 -5.43 16.45 -14.61
CA LEU A 140 -4.05 16.97 -14.66
C LEU A 140 -3.98 18.51 -14.77
N ASN A 141 -5.09 19.15 -15.09
CA ASN A 141 -5.21 20.61 -15.14
C ASN A 141 -5.89 21.20 -13.87
N LEU A 142 -6.27 20.37 -12.89
CA LEU A 142 -6.77 20.88 -11.62
C LEU A 142 -5.68 21.70 -10.92
N LYS A 143 -6.08 22.83 -10.35
CA LYS A 143 -5.23 23.54 -9.38
C LYS A 143 -5.21 22.72 -8.08
N ALA A 144 -4.07 22.63 -7.43
CA ALA A 144 -3.97 22.04 -6.10
C ALA A 144 -4.96 22.77 -5.18
N THR A 145 -5.95 22.04 -4.67
CA THR A 145 -6.96 22.55 -3.75
C THR A 145 -6.71 21.97 -2.38
N GLU A 146 -6.96 22.77 -1.35
CA GLU A 146 -6.88 22.30 0.03
C GLU A 146 -7.99 21.27 0.28
N ASP A 147 -7.60 20.09 0.78
CA ASP A 147 -8.54 19.13 1.33
C ASP A 147 -9.03 19.66 2.68
N LYS A 148 -10.31 19.97 2.78
CA LYS A 148 -10.90 20.60 3.97
C LYS A 148 -10.86 19.72 5.22
N LEU A 149 -10.77 18.39 5.06
CA LEU A 149 -10.75 17.46 6.19
C LEU A 149 -9.34 17.24 6.75
N VAL A 150 -8.36 17.09 5.89
CA VAL A 150 -7.01 16.68 6.29
C VAL A 150 -5.96 17.77 6.11
N HIS A 151 -6.36 18.96 5.69
CA HIS A 151 -5.46 20.08 5.37
C HIS A 151 -4.35 19.74 4.37
N VAL A 152 -4.56 18.69 3.56
CA VAL A 152 -3.66 18.27 2.48
C VAL A 152 -4.23 18.74 1.17
N LYS A 153 -3.42 19.41 0.36
CA LYS A 153 -3.84 19.83 -0.98
C LYS A 153 -3.94 18.62 -1.90
N ASN A 154 -5.08 18.50 -2.59
CA ASN A 154 -5.25 17.51 -3.63
C ASN A 154 -4.24 17.76 -4.75
N MET A 155 -3.40 16.76 -5.03
CA MET A 155 -2.36 16.86 -6.03
C MET A 155 -2.79 16.14 -7.31
N PRO A 156 -2.90 16.87 -8.45
CA PRO A 156 -3.39 16.31 -9.70
C PRO A 156 -2.71 15.01 -10.14
N GLY A 157 -1.38 14.91 -9.99
CA GLY A 157 -0.62 13.71 -10.33
C GLY A 157 -1.00 12.51 -9.46
N TRP A 158 -1.28 12.71 -8.18
CA TRP A 158 -1.71 11.62 -7.31
C TRP A 158 -3.13 11.16 -7.60
N ILE A 159 -4.04 12.09 -7.94
CA ILE A 159 -5.42 11.75 -8.31
C ILE A 159 -5.43 10.98 -9.64
N ALA A 160 -4.64 11.41 -10.62
CA ALA A 160 -4.55 10.76 -11.93
C ALA A 160 -3.66 9.51 -11.93
N GLY A 161 -2.77 9.37 -10.96
CA GLY A 161 -1.79 8.31 -10.85
C GLY A 161 -2.40 6.93 -10.59
N PHE A 162 -1.55 5.91 -10.60
CA PHE A 162 -1.92 4.50 -10.54
C PHE A 162 -2.85 4.16 -9.36
N ASN A 163 -2.54 4.63 -8.17
CA ASN A 163 -3.29 4.26 -6.97
C ASN A 163 -4.74 4.76 -6.99
N ASN A 164 -5.00 5.96 -7.53
CA ASN A 164 -6.30 6.60 -7.48
C ASN A 164 -6.99 6.68 -8.85
N GLY A 165 -6.20 6.73 -9.93
CA GLY A 165 -6.66 6.94 -11.29
C GLY A 165 -6.96 5.66 -12.07
N PRO A 166 -7.31 5.84 -13.38
CA PRO A 166 -7.74 4.72 -14.21
C PRO A 166 -6.66 3.66 -14.50
N THR A 167 -5.37 3.99 -14.41
CA THR A 167 -4.30 3.00 -14.65
C THR A 167 -4.28 1.89 -13.59
N GLY A 168 -4.56 2.21 -12.32
CA GLY A 168 -4.73 1.18 -11.29
C GLY A 168 -6.00 0.36 -11.45
N GLN A 169 -7.07 0.99 -11.93
CA GLN A 169 -8.30 0.26 -12.31
C GLN A 169 -8.02 -0.72 -13.45
N ALA A 170 -7.30 -0.28 -14.46
CA ALA A 170 -6.93 -1.10 -15.61
C ALA A 170 -5.93 -2.21 -15.23
N TYR A 171 -5.06 -1.99 -14.25
CA TYR A 171 -4.18 -3.03 -13.70
C TYR A 171 -4.99 -4.17 -13.08
N PHE A 172 -5.99 -3.86 -12.25
CA PHE A 172 -6.91 -4.88 -11.73
C PHE A 172 -7.57 -5.67 -12.87
N ILE A 173 -8.08 -4.99 -13.89
CA ILE A 173 -8.74 -5.62 -15.04
C ILE A 173 -7.74 -6.45 -15.86
N LEU A 174 -6.48 -6.04 -15.94
CA LEU A 174 -5.42 -6.82 -16.57
C LEU A 174 -5.14 -8.13 -15.79
N LYS A 175 -5.20 -8.10 -14.45
CA LYS A 175 -5.09 -9.31 -13.64
C LYS A 175 -6.32 -10.23 -13.80
N LEU A 176 -7.48 -9.65 -14.01
CA LEU A 176 -8.69 -10.43 -14.36
C LEU A 176 -8.54 -11.09 -15.75
N TYR A 177 -7.96 -10.38 -16.75
CA TYR A 177 -7.61 -10.98 -18.05
C TYR A 177 -6.67 -12.18 -17.88
N GLU A 178 -5.67 -12.11 -17.01
CA GLU A 178 -4.74 -13.21 -16.79
C GLU A 178 -5.44 -14.49 -16.30
N ILE A 179 -6.56 -14.37 -15.60
CA ILE A 179 -7.38 -15.49 -15.11
C ILE A 179 -8.38 -15.96 -16.17
N THR A 180 -9.16 -15.03 -16.74
CA THR A 180 -10.33 -15.34 -17.58
C THR A 180 -10.00 -15.51 -19.07
N LYS A 181 -8.93 -14.85 -19.53
CA LYS A 181 -8.54 -14.73 -20.95
C LYS A 181 -9.59 -14.01 -21.82
N ASP A 182 -10.49 -13.23 -21.22
CA ASP A 182 -11.44 -12.42 -21.97
C ASP A 182 -10.72 -11.21 -22.60
N GLU A 183 -10.69 -11.18 -23.94
CA GLU A 183 -10.01 -10.13 -24.73
C GLU A 183 -10.58 -8.73 -24.51
N ALA A 184 -11.80 -8.59 -24.02
CA ALA A 184 -12.36 -7.29 -23.67
C ALA A 184 -11.57 -6.59 -22.55
N TYR A 185 -11.03 -7.35 -21.58
CA TYR A 185 -10.26 -6.81 -20.47
C TYR A 185 -8.89 -6.28 -20.89
N ILE A 186 -8.15 -7.02 -21.73
CA ILE A 186 -6.87 -6.48 -22.21
C ILE A 186 -7.07 -5.34 -23.19
N SER A 187 -8.13 -5.36 -23.99
CA SER A 187 -8.49 -4.24 -24.87
C SER A 187 -8.77 -2.97 -24.07
N PHE A 188 -9.48 -3.08 -22.94
CA PHE A 188 -9.70 -1.97 -22.03
C PHE A 188 -8.39 -1.46 -21.42
N ALA A 189 -7.52 -2.35 -20.94
CA ALA A 189 -6.23 -1.97 -20.37
C ALA A 189 -5.36 -1.24 -21.40
N ARG A 190 -5.28 -1.73 -22.64
CA ARG A 190 -4.57 -1.03 -23.74
C ARG A 190 -5.14 0.37 -23.97
N LYS A 191 -6.47 0.51 -24.00
CA LYS A 191 -7.13 1.81 -24.18
C LYS A 191 -6.75 2.79 -23.09
N VAL A 192 -6.74 2.40 -21.83
CA VAL A 192 -6.34 3.28 -20.70
C VAL A 192 -4.89 3.72 -20.85
N ALA A 193 -3.99 2.82 -21.26
CA ALA A 193 -2.59 3.17 -21.49
C ALA A 193 -2.44 4.15 -22.66
N ASP A 194 -3.16 3.95 -23.76
CA ASP A 194 -3.15 4.85 -24.92
C ASP A 194 -3.67 6.25 -24.53
N ASP A 195 -4.74 6.31 -23.75
CA ASP A 195 -5.31 7.58 -23.28
C ASP A 195 -4.29 8.34 -22.40
N VAL A 196 -3.63 7.68 -21.42
CA VAL A 196 -2.64 8.35 -20.56
C VAL A 196 -1.39 8.77 -21.35
N ILE A 197 -0.89 7.95 -22.27
CA ILE A 197 0.25 8.31 -23.11
C ILE A 197 -0.10 9.53 -24.00
N SER A 198 -1.31 9.57 -24.53
CA SER A 198 -1.74 10.65 -25.43
C SER A 198 -1.82 12.03 -24.79
N VAL A 199 -1.94 12.12 -23.46
CA VAL A 199 -2.00 13.38 -22.71
C VAL A 199 -0.66 13.80 -22.10
N ALA A 200 0.41 13.02 -22.33
CA ALA A 200 1.73 13.36 -21.85
C ALA A 200 2.23 14.68 -22.47
N LYS A 201 2.85 15.51 -21.64
CA LYS A 201 3.55 16.72 -22.06
C LYS A 201 4.97 16.36 -22.47
N THR A 202 5.46 16.97 -23.55
CA THR A 202 6.82 16.72 -24.03
C THR A 202 7.76 17.86 -23.63
N LYS A 203 8.97 17.53 -23.21
CA LYS A 203 10.04 18.47 -22.98
C LYS A 203 11.37 17.80 -23.35
N ASP A 204 12.08 18.43 -24.28
CA ASP A 204 13.30 17.88 -24.89
C ASP A 204 13.04 16.46 -25.44
N ASP A 205 13.79 15.46 -25.03
CA ASP A 205 13.61 14.05 -25.39
C ASP A 205 12.77 13.25 -24.36
N GLY A 206 12.12 13.95 -23.41
CA GLY A 206 11.37 13.35 -22.34
C GLY A 206 9.87 13.68 -22.36
N ILE A 207 9.12 12.95 -21.54
CA ILE A 207 7.68 13.19 -21.28
C ILE A 207 7.41 13.25 -19.78
N TYR A 208 6.33 13.94 -19.41
CA TYR A 208 5.78 14.01 -18.06
C TYR A 208 4.29 14.36 -18.12
N TRP A 209 3.56 14.24 -17.01
CA TRP A 209 2.12 14.53 -16.98
C TRP A 209 1.79 15.69 -16.05
N SER A 210 2.29 15.69 -14.81
CA SER A 210 1.86 16.63 -13.77
C SER A 210 2.98 17.38 -13.05
N GLU A 211 4.24 17.07 -13.27
CA GLU A 211 5.38 17.54 -12.47
C GLU A 211 5.47 16.91 -11.06
N GLN A 212 4.55 16.02 -10.68
CA GLN A 212 4.62 15.21 -9.48
C GLN A 212 5.24 13.87 -9.87
N LEU A 213 6.57 13.85 -9.97
CA LEU A 213 7.32 12.79 -10.64
C LEU A 213 7.63 11.60 -9.72
N ASP A 214 7.11 11.62 -8.49
CA ASP A 214 7.29 10.55 -7.50
C ASP A 214 6.61 9.24 -7.90
N TYR A 215 6.84 8.20 -7.09
CA TYR A 215 6.26 6.88 -7.30
C TYR A 215 4.72 6.87 -7.22
N CYS A 216 4.09 7.78 -6.48
CA CYS A 216 2.63 7.89 -6.41
C CYS A 216 2.02 8.83 -7.47
N GLY A 217 2.84 9.69 -8.07
CA GLY A 217 2.47 10.59 -9.17
C GLY A 217 2.78 10.01 -10.55
N ASP A 218 3.52 10.76 -11.36
CA ASP A 218 3.85 10.40 -12.75
C ASP A 218 4.65 9.08 -12.83
N GLY A 219 5.52 8.81 -11.86
CA GLY A 219 6.28 7.56 -11.78
C GLY A 219 5.42 6.31 -11.64
N SER A 220 4.19 6.47 -11.16
CA SER A 220 3.24 5.38 -10.96
C SER A 220 2.73 4.72 -12.25
N TYR A 221 2.88 5.37 -13.39
CA TYR A 221 2.50 4.78 -14.69
C TYR A 221 3.47 3.69 -15.15
N ILE A 222 4.72 3.73 -14.69
CA ILE A 222 5.78 2.82 -15.15
C ILE A 222 5.51 1.36 -14.80
N PRO A 223 5.11 0.98 -13.57
CA PRO A 223 4.73 -0.40 -13.26
C PRO A 223 3.59 -0.91 -14.14
N TYR A 224 2.62 -0.06 -14.47
CA TYR A 224 1.51 -0.43 -15.35
C TYR A 224 1.98 -0.68 -16.79
N PHE A 225 2.86 0.17 -17.32
CA PHE A 225 3.46 -0.04 -18.63
C PHE A 225 4.32 -1.30 -18.68
N ALA A 226 5.03 -1.61 -17.59
CA ALA A 226 5.81 -2.84 -17.48
C ALA A 226 4.92 -4.08 -17.57
N GLU A 227 3.79 -4.11 -16.86
CA GLU A 227 2.84 -5.21 -16.92
C GLU A 227 2.19 -5.37 -18.32
N LEU A 228 1.80 -4.27 -18.94
CA LEU A 228 1.27 -4.30 -20.31
C LEU A 228 2.31 -4.81 -21.31
N TYR A 229 3.57 -4.36 -21.22
CA TYR A 229 4.64 -4.85 -22.07
C TYR A 229 4.92 -6.34 -21.83
N ARG A 230 4.92 -6.79 -20.57
CA ARG A 230 5.08 -8.21 -20.23
C ARG A 230 4.10 -9.10 -20.99
N ILE A 231 2.83 -8.66 -21.10
CA ILE A 231 1.74 -9.43 -21.72
C ILE A 231 1.70 -9.24 -23.23
N THR A 232 1.84 -7.99 -23.70
CA THR A 232 1.53 -7.61 -25.08
C THR A 232 2.74 -7.55 -26.00
N LYS A 233 3.94 -7.38 -25.44
CA LYS A 233 5.21 -7.10 -26.14
C LYS A 233 5.14 -5.85 -27.05
N ASP A 234 4.26 -4.90 -26.76
CA ASP A 234 4.12 -3.68 -27.53
C ASP A 234 5.15 -2.64 -27.03
N GLU A 235 6.11 -2.31 -27.89
CA GLU A 235 7.25 -1.43 -27.61
C GLU A 235 6.86 0.01 -27.26
N LYS A 236 5.63 0.44 -27.55
CA LYS A 236 5.17 1.80 -27.19
C LYS A 236 5.22 2.03 -25.68
N TYR A 237 5.03 1.00 -24.85
CA TYR A 237 5.11 1.10 -23.40
C TYR A 237 6.55 1.26 -22.92
N VAL A 238 7.48 0.59 -23.59
CA VAL A 238 8.93 0.74 -23.33
C VAL A 238 9.40 2.14 -23.74
N ASP A 239 8.92 2.64 -24.88
CA ASP A 239 9.25 4.00 -25.34
C ASP A 239 8.70 5.08 -24.41
N ALA A 240 7.46 4.96 -23.95
CA ALA A 240 6.87 5.87 -22.97
C ALA A 240 7.65 5.86 -21.63
N ALA A 241 8.01 4.68 -21.14
CA ALA A 241 8.81 4.53 -19.92
C ALA A 241 10.21 5.15 -20.08
N ARG A 242 10.88 4.93 -21.22
CA ARG A 242 12.18 5.53 -21.53
C ARG A 242 12.11 7.06 -21.57
N LYS A 243 11.14 7.61 -22.24
CA LYS A 243 10.94 9.07 -22.34
C LYS A 243 10.65 9.70 -20.98
N PHE A 244 9.81 9.06 -20.15
CA PHE A 244 9.60 9.53 -18.78
C PHE A 244 10.90 9.45 -17.96
N GLY A 245 11.64 8.37 -18.06
CA GLY A 245 12.94 8.22 -17.40
C GLY A 245 13.94 9.31 -17.81
N ASN A 246 13.99 9.68 -19.11
CA ASN A 246 14.83 10.76 -19.58
C ASN A 246 14.48 12.10 -18.90
N TYR A 247 13.18 12.40 -18.79
CA TYR A 247 12.75 13.61 -18.08
C TYR A 247 13.08 13.56 -16.58
N LEU A 248 12.82 12.42 -15.95
CA LEU A 248 13.10 12.22 -14.52
C LEU A 248 14.59 12.35 -14.17
N LEU A 249 15.49 11.87 -15.05
CA LEU A 249 16.93 12.05 -14.89
C LEU A 249 17.36 13.51 -14.76
N THR A 250 16.68 14.43 -15.48
CA THR A 250 17.00 15.88 -15.44
C THR A 250 16.73 16.53 -14.08
N LYS A 251 16.02 15.85 -13.19
CA LYS A 251 15.62 16.37 -11.86
C LYS A 251 16.54 15.92 -10.73
N GLY A 252 17.46 14.99 -10.99
CA GLY A 252 18.41 14.51 -10.01
C GLY A 252 19.40 15.60 -9.59
N LYS A 253 19.74 15.62 -8.30
CA LYS A 253 20.71 16.55 -7.73
C LYS A 253 21.73 15.79 -6.90
N PRO A 254 23.03 16.13 -6.97
CA PRO A 254 24.04 15.48 -6.15
C PRO A 254 23.80 15.75 -4.67
N ALA A 255 23.91 14.72 -3.85
CA ALA A 255 23.74 14.83 -2.41
C ALA A 255 25.09 15.08 -1.70
N PRO A 256 25.12 15.85 -0.59
CA PRO A 256 26.34 16.11 0.16
C PRO A 256 27.02 14.83 0.68
N ASN A 257 26.21 13.83 1.05
CA ASN A 257 26.68 12.54 1.59
C ASN A 257 26.95 11.48 0.50
N GLY A 258 26.96 11.88 -0.75
CA GLY A 258 27.12 11.00 -1.90
C GLY A 258 25.81 10.51 -2.48
N GLY A 259 25.87 10.03 -3.73
CA GLY A 259 24.69 9.67 -4.49
C GLY A 259 23.93 10.88 -5.04
N THR A 260 22.74 10.59 -5.56
CA THR A 260 21.84 11.58 -6.14
C THR A 260 20.48 11.49 -5.46
N TYR A 261 19.90 12.62 -5.08
CA TYR A 261 18.55 12.70 -4.56
C TYR A 261 17.60 13.37 -5.56
N TRP A 262 16.31 13.03 -5.44
CA TRP A 262 15.23 13.61 -6.22
C TRP A 262 14.19 14.22 -5.29
N ASN A 263 14.17 15.57 -5.23
CA ASN A 263 13.06 16.32 -4.63
C ASN A 263 12.09 16.68 -5.75
N VAL A 264 11.11 15.82 -5.98
CA VAL A 264 10.19 15.87 -7.12
C VAL A 264 8.74 16.19 -6.72
N VAL A 265 8.55 16.56 -5.47
CA VAL A 265 7.25 17.02 -4.92
C VAL A 265 7.49 18.31 -4.13
N ASP A 266 6.74 19.35 -4.46
CA ASP A 266 6.78 20.62 -3.70
C ASP A 266 5.96 20.48 -2.40
N LEU A 267 6.64 20.25 -1.29
CA LEU A 267 6.01 20.08 0.02
C LEU A 267 5.47 21.38 0.63
N THR A 268 5.76 22.56 0.04
CA THR A 268 5.18 23.82 0.51
C THR A 268 3.66 23.87 0.33
N ILE A 269 3.12 23.03 -0.57
CA ILE A 269 1.68 22.88 -0.76
C ILE A 269 0.96 22.18 0.41
N ILE A 270 1.72 21.53 1.30
CA ILE A 270 1.25 20.91 2.54
C ILE A 270 1.97 21.49 3.78
N ASP A 271 2.35 22.76 3.69
CA ASP A 271 2.91 23.58 4.75
C ASP A 271 4.27 23.14 5.32
N PHE A 272 5.05 22.34 4.58
CA PHE A 272 6.45 22.10 4.93
C PHE A 272 7.37 23.22 4.40
N PRO A 273 8.52 23.45 5.08
CA PRO A 273 9.55 24.35 4.58
C PRO A 273 10.08 23.92 3.21
N LYS A 274 10.53 24.88 2.39
CA LYS A 274 11.01 24.64 1.01
C LYS A 274 12.22 23.71 0.90
N ASP A 275 13.02 23.65 1.95
CA ASP A 275 14.24 22.83 2.01
C ASP A 275 13.98 21.39 2.43
N VAL A 276 12.73 21.06 2.83
CA VAL A 276 12.33 19.73 3.30
C VAL A 276 11.75 18.89 2.18
N PHE A 277 12.09 17.62 2.13
CA PHE A 277 11.56 16.66 1.17
C PHE A 277 11.48 15.24 1.72
N TRP A 278 10.61 14.45 1.11
CA TRP A 278 10.49 13.01 1.41
C TRP A 278 11.62 12.20 0.81
N VAL A 279 11.99 11.10 1.48
CA VAL A 279 13.10 10.24 1.04
C VAL A 279 12.69 8.82 0.68
N ASN A 280 11.54 8.34 1.22
CA ASN A 280 11.10 6.96 1.12
C ASN A 280 10.28 6.66 -0.16
N LEU A 281 9.65 5.47 -0.22
CA LEU A 281 9.04 4.92 -1.43
C LEU A 281 7.98 5.83 -2.07
N ALA A 282 6.97 6.25 -1.31
CA ALA A 282 5.78 6.86 -1.91
C ALA A 282 6.09 8.15 -2.68
N HIS A 283 6.88 9.04 -2.09
CA HIS A 283 7.08 10.40 -2.58
C HIS A 283 8.54 10.84 -2.65
N GLY A 284 9.49 9.96 -2.36
CA GLY A 284 10.89 10.32 -2.20
C GLY A 284 11.84 9.61 -3.15
N THR A 285 13.13 9.85 -2.90
CA THR A 285 14.24 9.34 -3.72
C THR A 285 14.25 7.82 -3.83
N SER A 286 13.87 7.10 -2.76
CA SER A 286 13.79 5.63 -2.81
C SER A 286 12.79 5.14 -3.86
N GLY A 287 11.61 5.77 -3.93
CA GLY A 287 10.59 5.44 -4.94
C GLY A 287 11.03 5.81 -6.36
N VAL A 288 11.69 6.96 -6.51
CA VAL A 288 12.29 7.36 -7.80
C VAL A 288 13.35 6.35 -8.26
N GLY A 289 14.22 5.92 -7.35
CA GLY A 289 15.21 4.87 -7.63
C GLY A 289 14.55 3.55 -8.04
N PHE A 290 13.47 3.16 -7.38
CA PHE A 290 12.69 1.98 -7.75
C PHE A 290 12.07 2.13 -9.16
N VAL A 291 11.53 3.29 -9.50
CA VAL A 291 11.03 3.59 -10.85
C VAL A 291 12.15 3.47 -11.89
N PHE A 292 13.36 3.98 -11.62
CA PHE A 292 14.50 3.80 -12.52
C PHE A 292 14.90 2.34 -12.69
N ALA A 293 14.84 1.53 -11.63
CA ALA A 293 15.08 0.08 -11.72
C ALA A 293 14.06 -0.61 -12.64
N LEU A 294 12.77 -0.23 -12.55
CA LEU A 294 11.72 -0.71 -13.46
C LEU A 294 11.98 -0.29 -14.91
N ILE A 295 12.35 0.97 -15.13
CA ILE A 295 12.66 1.48 -16.48
C ILE A 295 13.89 0.75 -17.06
N TYR A 296 14.94 0.53 -16.25
CA TYR A 296 16.09 -0.27 -16.69
C TYR A 296 15.66 -1.69 -17.08
N ASN A 297 14.81 -2.33 -16.26
CA ASN A 297 14.35 -3.68 -16.56
C ASN A 297 13.61 -3.76 -17.92
N LEU A 298 12.86 -2.71 -18.27
CA LEU A 298 12.19 -2.59 -19.56
C LEU A 298 13.13 -2.29 -20.73
N THR A 299 14.04 -1.33 -20.53
CA THR A 299 14.81 -0.70 -21.62
C THR A 299 16.21 -1.28 -21.80
N LYS A 300 16.78 -1.86 -20.74
CA LYS A 300 18.18 -2.27 -20.59
C LYS A 300 19.19 -1.13 -20.85
N ASP A 301 18.77 0.13 -20.68
CA ASP A 301 19.61 1.31 -20.82
C ASP A 301 20.30 1.60 -19.47
N GLU A 302 21.63 1.44 -19.45
CA GLU A 302 22.48 1.55 -18.26
C GLU A 302 22.36 2.87 -17.49
N LYS A 303 21.98 3.97 -18.15
CA LYS A 303 21.79 5.24 -17.46
C LYS A 303 20.72 5.18 -16.37
N PHE A 304 19.67 4.35 -16.55
CA PHE A 304 18.62 4.17 -15.56
C PHE A 304 19.08 3.28 -14.39
N LEU A 305 19.86 2.24 -14.66
CA LEU A 305 20.48 1.45 -13.59
C LEU A 305 21.42 2.30 -12.75
N ASN A 306 22.25 3.12 -13.39
CA ASN A 306 23.14 4.04 -12.69
C ASN A 306 22.36 5.03 -11.82
N ALA A 307 21.23 5.58 -12.32
CA ALA A 307 20.37 6.46 -11.54
C ALA A 307 19.75 5.74 -10.32
N ALA A 308 19.29 4.50 -10.48
CA ALA A 308 18.79 3.69 -9.37
C ALA A 308 19.87 3.43 -8.31
N LYS A 309 21.11 3.13 -8.73
CA LYS A 309 22.27 2.96 -7.83
C LYS A 309 22.63 4.26 -7.10
N GLU A 310 22.60 5.40 -7.78
CA GLU A 310 22.83 6.70 -7.16
C GLU A 310 21.74 7.07 -6.15
N ALA A 311 20.48 6.72 -6.40
CA ALA A 311 19.41 6.85 -5.42
C ALA A 311 19.63 5.96 -4.19
N ALA A 312 20.03 4.70 -4.40
CA ALA A 312 20.39 3.78 -3.30
C ALA A 312 21.55 4.33 -2.46
N LYS A 313 22.60 4.85 -3.10
CA LYS A 313 23.75 5.45 -2.42
C LYS A 313 23.35 6.66 -1.55
N TYR A 314 22.43 7.50 -2.03
CA TYR A 314 21.91 8.58 -1.22
C TYR A 314 21.18 8.05 0.02
N ILE A 315 20.27 7.05 -0.14
CA ILE A 315 19.55 6.43 0.98
C ILE A 315 20.52 5.81 1.99
N GLN A 316 21.58 5.14 1.51
CA GLN A 316 22.64 4.58 2.35
C GLN A 316 23.36 5.67 3.17
N GLY A 317 23.57 6.84 2.58
CA GLY A 317 24.27 7.97 3.22
C GLY A 317 23.47 8.68 4.32
N ILE A 318 22.13 8.54 4.34
CA ILE A 318 21.26 9.17 5.35
C ILE A 318 20.66 8.17 6.35
N ALA A 319 20.83 6.86 6.12
CA ALA A 319 20.28 5.84 7.01
C ALA A 319 20.93 5.90 8.40
N VAL A 320 20.15 5.58 9.43
CA VAL A 320 20.58 5.64 10.83
C VAL A 320 20.47 4.27 11.48
N GLY A 321 21.51 3.84 12.14
CA GLY A 321 21.55 2.54 12.82
C GLY A 321 22.95 2.02 12.99
N ASP A 322 23.11 0.70 12.95
CA ASP A 322 24.41 0.00 13.05
C ASP A 322 24.65 -0.90 11.81
N GLU A 323 25.70 -1.71 11.86
CA GLU A 323 26.09 -2.58 10.76
C GLU A 323 25.02 -3.65 10.40
N ASN A 324 24.08 -3.95 11.30
CA ASN A 324 23.11 -5.02 11.16
C ASN A 324 21.67 -4.53 11.00
N ALA A 325 21.33 -3.31 11.47
CA ALA A 325 19.97 -2.82 11.56
C ALA A 325 19.94 -1.30 11.35
N VAL A 326 19.19 -0.85 10.34
CA VAL A 326 19.09 0.58 10.00
C VAL A 326 17.64 0.98 9.77
N LEU A 327 17.34 2.26 10.04
CA LEU A 327 16.11 2.94 9.67
C LEU A 327 16.44 4.07 8.69
N VAL A 328 15.46 4.45 7.88
CA VAL A 328 15.56 5.59 6.98
C VAL A 328 14.70 6.73 7.51
N PRO A 329 15.22 7.96 7.60
CA PRO A 329 14.45 9.11 8.03
C PRO A 329 13.16 9.31 7.22
N TYR A 330 12.13 9.87 7.85
CA TYR A 330 10.88 10.22 7.17
C TYR A 330 11.09 11.35 6.16
N LEU A 331 11.87 12.35 6.56
CA LEU A 331 12.17 13.57 5.80
C LEU A 331 13.68 13.82 5.81
N ASP A 332 14.16 14.52 4.79
CA ASP A 332 15.48 15.13 4.78
C ASP A 332 15.37 16.64 4.48
N SER A 333 16.41 17.37 4.85
CA SER A 333 16.56 18.81 4.60
C SER A 333 18.02 19.11 4.30
N LEU A 334 18.27 19.83 3.20
CA LEU A 334 19.60 20.22 2.82
C LEU A 334 20.26 21.19 3.83
N GLU A 335 19.46 21.95 4.57
CA GLU A 335 19.95 22.92 5.55
C GLU A 335 20.15 22.30 6.94
N ARG A 336 19.26 21.37 7.33
CA ARG A 336 19.16 20.83 8.69
C ARG A 336 19.56 19.35 8.79
N GLY A 337 19.70 18.70 7.66
CA GLY A 337 19.94 17.25 7.56
C GLY A 337 18.68 16.41 7.80
N PRO A 338 18.84 15.08 7.84
CA PRO A 338 17.76 14.12 7.97
C PRO A 338 17.02 14.27 9.31
N SER A 339 15.69 14.11 9.28
CA SER A 339 14.86 14.08 10.48
C SER A 339 15.12 12.83 11.31
N THR A 340 15.50 13.00 12.58
CA THR A 340 15.74 11.91 13.54
C THR A 340 14.68 11.83 14.63
N GLU A 341 13.63 12.66 14.56
CA GLU A 341 12.62 12.74 15.62
C GLU A 341 11.68 11.54 15.64
N PHE A 342 11.35 10.98 14.47
CA PHE A 342 10.53 9.78 14.36
C PHE A 342 10.80 9.05 13.03
N TYR A 343 10.47 7.76 13.01
CA TYR A 343 10.63 6.92 11.83
C TYR A 343 9.32 6.22 11.52
N TYR A 344 8.78 6.43 10.32
CA TYR A 344 7.80 5.52 9.78
C TYR A 344 8.43 4.15 9.56
N LEU A 345 7.67 3.07 9.72
CA LEU A 345 8.20 1.73 9.55
C LEU A 345 7.62 1.00 8.32
N SER A 346 6.40 1.36 7.93
CA SER A 346 5.65 0.66 6.89
C SER A 346 6.01 1.11 5.46
N GLN A 347 5.20 0.68 4.48
CA GLN A 347 5.56 0.72 3.06
C GLN A 347 5.74 2.14 2.50
N CYS A 348 4.81 3.07 2.75
CA CYS A 348 4.86 4.35 2.05
C CYS A 348 6.07 5.22 2.41
N HIS A 349 6.42 5.32 3.69
CA HIS A 349 7.45 6.24 4.17
C HIS A 349 8.48 5.62 5.11
N GLY A 350 8.63 4.32 5.09
CA GLY A 350 9.52 3.60 6.00
C GLY A 350 10.45 2.61 5.31
N PRO A 351 11.28 1.91 6.11
CA PRO A 351 12.23 0.93 5.61
C PRO A 351 11.56 -0.23 4.86
N ALA A 352 10.31 -0.60 5.18
CA ALA A 352 9.59 -1.63 4.45
C ALA A 352 9.45 -1.30 2.96
N GLY A 353 9.02 -0.07 2.62
CA GLY A 353 8.94 0.36 1.22
C GLY A 353 10.29 0.68 0.61
N THR A 354 11.18 1.31 1.39
CA THR A 354 12.53 1.63 0.91
C THR A 354 13.32 0.37 0.50
N SER A 355 13.06 -0.76 1.16
CA SER A 355 13.70 -2.04 0.82
C SER A 355 13.41 -2.52 -0.60
N LEU A 356 12.30 -2.08 -1.22
CA LEU A 356 11.95 -2.46 -2.60
C LEU A 356 12.97 -1.97 -3.62
N LEU A 357 13.55 -0.78 -3.41
CA LEU A 357 14.66 -0.31 -4.25
C LEU A 357 15.86 -1.26 -4.17
N PHE A 358 16.27 -1.64 -2.96
CA PHE A 358 17.42 -2.53 -2.78
C PHE A 358 17.14 -3.95 -3.27
N HIS A 359 15.91 -4.44 -3.07
CA HIS A 359 15.49 -5.73 -3.62
C HIS A 359 15.55 -5.73 -5.15
N ALA A 360 15.00 -4.68 -5.80
CA ALA A 360 15.06 -4.54 -7.24
C ALA A 360 16.51 -4.47 -7.78
N LEU A 361 17.36 -3.73 -7.11
CA LEU A 361 18.78 -3.67 -7.47
C LEU A 361 19.48 -5.03 -7.31
N TYR A 362 19.16 -5.78 -6.24
CA TYR A 362 19.69 -7.13 -6.07
C TYR A 362 19.23 -8.08 -7.19
N ASP A 363 17.95 -8.08 -7.53
CA ASP A 363 17.42 -8.92 -8.60
C ASP A 363 18.02 -8.61 -9.98
N ILE A 364 18.30 -7.33 -10.22
CA ILE A 364 18.89 -6.87 -11.48
C ILE A 364 20.37 -7.19 -11.56
N THR A 365 21.13 -6.96 -10.48
CA THR A 365 22.61 -6.95 -10.52
C THR A 365 23.24 -8.19 -9.90
N GLY A 366 22.56 -8.88 -9.00
CA GLY A 366 23.11 -9.94 -8.17
C GLY A 366 24.12 -9.45 -7.11
N GLU A 367 24.28 -8.13 -6.94
CA GLU A 367 25.25 -7.57 -6.01
C GLU A 367 24.79 -7.78 -4.55
N LYS A 368 25.59 -8.53 -3.78
CA LYS A 368 25.29 -8.90 -2.40
C LYS A 368 25.02 -7.69 -1.49
N GLU A 369 25.62 -6.56 -1.76
CA GLU A 369 25.41 -5.34 -1.00
C GLU A 369 23.92 -4.98 -0.90
N TYR A 370 23.18 -5.04 -2.00
CA TYR A 370 21.75 -4.70 -2.01
C TYR A 370 20.90 -5.72 -1.25
N PHE A 371 21.25 -6.99 -1.33
CA PHE A 371 20.63 -8.02 -0.48
C PHE A 371 20.86 -7.73 1.01
N ASP A 372 22.09 -7.41 1.40
CA ASP A 372 22.41 -7.06 2.78
C ASP A 372 21.63 -5.83 3.27
N TRP A 373 21.38 -4.85 2.37
CA TRP A 373 20.57 -3.68 2.70
C TRP A 373 19.10 -4.02 2.93
N VAL A 374 18.52 -4.96 2.17
CA VAL A 374 17.15 -5.47 2.47
C VAL A 374 17.10 -6.03 3.89
N LEU A 375 18.10 -6.82 4.29
CA LEU A 375 18.16 -7.40 5.63
C LEU A 375 18.34 -6.34 6.72
N LYS A 376 19.23 -5.36 6.52
CA LYS A 376 19.46 -4.28 7.48
C LYS A 376 18.21 -3.44 7.72
N LEU A 377 17.48 -3.10 6.67
CA LEU A 377 16.22 -2.36 6.76
C LEU A 377 15.14 -3.17 7.49
N SER A 378 15.03 -4.47 7.20
CA SER A 378 14.09 -5.38 7.88
C SER A 378 14.41 -5.52 9.38
N ARG A 379 15.68 -5.68 9.73
CA ARG A 379 16.12 -5.74 11.12
C ARG A 379 16.01 -4.40 11.84
N GLY A 380 16.06 -3.29 11.11
CA GLY A 380 15.75 -1.96 11.66
C GLY A 380 14.30 -1.89 12.16
N ILE A 381 13.34 -2.41 11.39
CA ILE A 381 11.93 -2.52 11.79
C ILE A 381 11.80 -3.37 13.06
N ILE A 382 12.45 -4.54 13.09
CA ILE A 382 12.46 -5.45 14.23
C ILE A 382 13.05 -4.76 15.49
N LYS A 383 14.20 -4.11 15.35
CA LYS A 383 14.88 -3.41 16.43
C LYS A 383 14.07 -2.24 16.97
N ALA A 384 13.25 -1.60 16.16
CA ALA A 384 12.29 -0.57 16.57
C ALA A 384 11.12 -1.13 17.43
N GLY A 385 10.99 -2.46 17.51
CA GLY A 385 10.00 -3.16 18.35
C GLY A 385 8.68 -3.50 17.65
N ALA A 386 8.57 -3.28 16.35
CA ALA A 386 7.40 -3.75 15.59
C ALA A 386 7.39 -5.28 15.44
N PRO A 387 6.22 -5.92 15.40
CA PRO A 387 4.89 -5.32 15.33
C PRO A 387 4.23 -4.99 16.68
N GLU A 388 4.76 -5.46 17.81
CA GLU A 388 4.06 -5.42 19.10
C GLU A 388 4.09 -4.04 19.75
N ASN A 389 5.20 -3.31 19.63
CA ASN A 389 5.39 -2.06 20.32
C ASN A 389 5.04 -0.86 19.42
N PHE A 390 4.24 0.05 19.96
CA PHE A 390 4.09 1.38 19.36
C PHE A 390 5.42 2.12 19.42
N SER A 391 5.72 2.87 18.38
CA SER A 391 6.82 3.81 18.37
C SER A 391 6.39 5.13 17.72
N ARG A 392 7.20 6.15 17.88
CA ARG A 392 6.97 7.41 17.19
C ARG A 392 7.11 7.19 15.67
N GLY A 393 6.00 7.32 14.93
CA GLY A 393 5.92 6.98 13.50
C GLY A 393 5.40 5.57 13.19
N TYR A 394 5.09 4.75 14.20
CA TYR A 394 4.41 3.48 14.03
C TYR A 394 3.26 3.33 15.03
N TRP A 395 2.03 3.33 14.54
CA TRP A 395 0.81 3.36 15.35
C TRP A 395 -0.06 2.11 15.19
N GLN A 396 0.47 1.05 14.57
CA GLN A 396 -0.28 -0.18 14.29
C GLN A 396 -1.59 0.08 13.51
N SER A 397 -1.60 1.06 12.61
CA SER A 397 -2.79 1.34 11.79
C SER A 397 -3.12 0.15 10.87
N GLN A 398 -4.40 0.02 10.52
CA GLN A 398 -4.93 -1.10 9.73
C GLN A 398 -4.91 -0.79 8.22
N ALA A 399 -3.77 -0.36 7.72
CA ALA A 399 -3.57 0.00 6.32
C ALA A 399 -2.34 -0.69 5.73
N LEU A 400 -2.50 -1.31 4.57
CA LEU A 400 -1.38 -1.89 3.83
C LEU A 400 -0.32 -0.83 3.50
N CYS A 401 -0.74 0.35 3.11
CA CYS A 401 0.16 1.46 2.76
C CYS A 401 1.04 1.89 3.94
N CYS A 402 0.47 2.10 5.13
CA CYS A 402 1.16 2.82 6.21
C CYS A 402 1.04 2.18 7.60
N GLY A 403 0.58 0.93 7.67
CA GLY A 403 0.31 0.25 8.94
C GLY A 403 0.90 -1.15 9.06
N THR A 404 0.38 -1.88 10.03
CA THR A 404 0.81 -3.25 10.35
C THR A 404 0.69 -4.22 9.16
N PRO A 405 -0.38 -4.20 8.33
CA PRO A 405 -0.44 -5.05 7.15
C PRO A 405 0.71 -4.83 6.17
N GLY A 406 1.21 -3.60 6.01
CA GLY A 406 2.39 -3.33 5.18
C GLY A 406 3.67 -3.96 5.70
N LEU A 407 3.82 -4.07 7.03
CA LEU A 407 4.93 -4.80 7.63
C LEU A 407 4.78 -6.32 7.42
N LEU A 408 3.55 -6.84 7.49
CA LEU A 408 3.29 -8.26 7.19
C LEU A 408 3.71 -8.59 5.75
N GLU A 409 3.30 -7.79 4.78
CA GLU A 409 3.66 -8.00 3.37
C GLU A 409 5.19 -7.92 3.17
N HIS A 410 5.84 -6.96 3.83
CA HIS A 410 7.30 -6.84 3.82
C HIS A 410 8.00 -8.09 4.36
N PHE A 411 7.65 -8.56 5.56
CA PHE A 411 8.28 -9.75 6.14
C PHE A 411 8.03 -11.01 5.32
N VAL A 412 6.83 -11.16 4.74
CA VAL A 412 6.54 -12.25 3.79
C VAL A 412 7.44 -12.16 2.55
N SER A 413 7.62 -10.96 1.98
CA SER A 413 8.50 -10.76 0.83
C SER A 413 9.95 -11.10 1.15
N VAL A 414 10.45 -10.65 2.30
CA VAL A 414 11.84 -10.94 2.73
C VAL A 414 12.02 -12.43 3.02
N TYR A 415 11.02 -13.10 3.61
CA TYR A 415 11.05 -14.55 3.78
C TYR A 415 11.12 -15.28 2.43
N LYS A 416 10.31 -14.87 1.44
CA LYS A 416 10.37 -15.44 0.08
C LYS A 416 11.74 -15.24 -0.58
N LEU A 417 12.37 -14.08 -0.36
CA LEU A 417 13.69 -13.76 -0.88
C LEU A 417 14.81 -14.61 -0.25
N THR A 418 14.74 -14.83 1.07
CA THR A 418 15.86 -15.37 1.85
C THR A 418 15.70 -16.83 2.25
N GLY A 419 14.47 -17.31 2.41
CA GLY A 419 14.16 -18.57 3.08
C GLY A 419 14.42 -18.55 4.60
N ASP A 420 14.81 -17.39 5.17
CA ASP A 420 15.17 -17.27 6.58
C ASP A 420 13.92 -17.26 7.47
N LYS A 421 13.88 -18.22 8.39
CA LYS A 421 12.78 -18.41 9.33
C LYS A 421 12.59 -17.26 10.31
N GLU A 422 13.61 -16.42 10.54
CA GLU A 422 13.48 -15.19 11.31
C GLU A 422 12.34 -14.32 10.74
N PHE A 423 12.33 -14.10 9.42
CA PHE A 423 11.33 -13.25 8.79
C PHE A 423 9.94 -13.91 8.70
N LEU A 424 9.88 -15.25 8.60
CA LEU A 424 8.61 -15.97 8.72
C LEU A 424 8.00 -15.81 10.10
N GLU A 425 8.82 -15.92 11.16
CA GLU A 425 8.37 -15.71 12.55
C GLU A 425 7.82 -14.28 12.73
N TYR A 426 8.53 -13.27 12.24
CA TYR A 426 8.03 -11.88 12.30
C TYR A 426 6.79 -11.65 11.44
N ALA A 427 6.65 -12.32 10.30
CA ALA A 427 5.41 -12.31 9.53
C ALA A 427 4.24 -12.93 10.34
N GLU A 428 4.45 -14.07 11.00
CA GLU A 428 3.43 -14.70 11.85
C GLU A 428 3.05 -13.83 13.06
N ARG A 429 4.03 -13.18 13.71
CA ARG A 429 3.79 -12.24 14.81
C ARG A 429 3.00 -11.01 14.32
N THR A 430 3.37 -10.48 13.16
CA THR A 430 2.65 -9.36 12.54
C THR A 430 1.21 -9.74 12.17
N ALA A 431 1.01 -10.94 11.62
CA ALA A 431 -0.32 -11.46 11.32
C ALA A 431 -1.19 -11.59 12.57
N LYS A 432 -0.62 -12.01 13.73
CA LYS A 432 -1.36 -12.05 15.00
C LYS A 432 -1.83 -10.65 15.42
N THR A 433 -0.98 -9.63 15.27
CA THR A 433 -1.36 -8.24 15.55
C THR A 433 -2.50 -7.80 14.62
N VAL A 434 -2.40 -8.09 13.32
CA VAL A 434 -3.48 -7.78 12.35
C VAL A 434 -4.78 -8.47 12.74
N VAL A 435 -4.75 -9.79 13.01
CA VAL A 435 -5.95 -10.56 13.39
C VAL A 435 -6.52 -10.06 14.72
N GLY A 436 -5.67 -9.78 15.71
CA GLY A 436 -6.08 -9.32 17.04
C GLY A 436 -6.81 -7.97 17.03
N GLN A 437 -6.62 -7.16 16.00
CA GLN A 437 -7.27 -5.84 15.85
C GLN A 437 -8.54 -5.89 14.97
N SER A 438 -8.94 -7.09 14.52
CA SER A 438 -10.16 -7.25 13.74
C SER A 438 -11.40 -7.37 14.60
N PHE A 439 -12.54 -7.00 14.04
CA PHE A 439 -13.86 -7.22 14.61
C PHE A 439 -14.52 -8.40 13.90
N VAL A 440 -15.09 -9.31 14.67
CA VAL A 440 -15.90 -10.45 14.20
C VAL A 440 -17.14 -10.52 15.05
N GLU A 441 -18.30 -10.55 14.40
CA GLU A 441 -19.60 -10.59 15.07
C GLU A 441 -20.25 -11.97 14.90
N ASP A 442 -20.94 -12.39 15.93
CA ASP A 442 -21.66 -13.68 15.93
C ASP A 442 -23.16 -13.54 15.63
N ALA A 443 -23.66 -12.31 15.52
CA ALA A 443 -25.05 -12.00 15.28
C ALA A 443 -25.21 -11.08 14.07
N ASP A 444 -26.31 -11.25 13.34
CA ASP A 444 -26.68 -10.35 12.27
C ASP A 444 -27.22 -9.03 12.84
N GLY A 445 -26.83 -7.92 12.20
CA GLY A 445 -27.21 -6.59 12.59
C GLY A 445 -27.09 -5.62 11.40
N ASP A 446 -26.58 -4.45 11.65
CA ASP A 446 -26.30 -3.46 10.62
C ASP A 446 -25.00 -3.79 9.83
N ILE A 447 -24.52 -2.84 9.01
CA ILE A 447 -23.30 -2.98 8.21
C ILE A 447 -22.05 -3.32 9.04
N TYR A 448 -22.04 -3.07 10.34
CA TYR A 448 -20.92 -3.35 11.25
C TYR A 448 -21.09 -4.65 12.05
N HIS A 449 -22.29 -5.26 12.05
CA HIS A 449 -22.64 -6.40 12.88
C HIS A 449 -23.19 -7.55 12.01
N GLN A 450 -22.36 -8.02 11.08
CA GLN A 450 -22.73 -9.12 10.17
C GLN A 450 -22.15 -10.44 10.70
N LYS A 451 -23.01 -11.44 10.82
CA LYS A 451 -22.63 -12.78 11.27
C LYS A 451 -21.55 -13.39 10.38
N ASN A 452 -20.54 -14.02 11.01
CA ASN A 452 -19.40 -14.63 10.31
C ASN A 452 -18.70 -13.66 9.34
N ALA A 453 -18.69 -12.38 9.68
CA ALA A 453 -18.04 -11.32 8.91
C ALA A 453 -16.88 -10.72 9.71
N ARG A 454 -15.80 -10.36 9.03
CA ARG A 454 -14.59 -9.79 9.63
C ARG A 454 -14.26 -8.46 8.97
N ARG A 455 -13.96 -7.47 9.80
CA ARG A 455 -13.54 -6.13 9.34
C ARG A 455 -12.51 -5.52 10.26
N TRP A 456 -11.88 -4.48 9.81
CA TRP A 456 -10.99 -3.62 10.58
C TRP A 456 -11.44 -2.19 10.50
N SER A 457 -11.24 -1.46 11.58
CA SER A 457 -11.58 -0.03 11.64
C SER A 457 -10.33 0.80 11.89
N GLY A 458 -10.29 1.98 11.32
CA GLY A 458 -9.21 2.93 11.48
C GLY A 458 -9.72 4.36 11.55
N ALA A 459 -8.93 5.26 12.16
CA ALA A 459 -9.21 6.68 12.14
C ALA A 459 -8.96 7.26 10.75
N TRP A 460 -9.78 8.23 10.37
CA TRP A 460 -9.68 8.92 9.09
C TRP A 460 -8.28 9.53 8.88
N TRP A 461 -7.57 9.04 7.88
CA TRP A 461 -6.22 9.48 7.54
C TRP A 461 -5.24 9.60 8.74
N ARG A 462 -5.55 8.97 9.88
CA ARG A 462 -4.79 9.10 11.13
C ARG A 462 -4.74 10.53 11.69
N THR A 463 -5.44 11.46 11.08
CA THR A 463 -5.43 12.89 11.43
C THR A 463 -6.64 13.30 12.24
N ILE A 464 -7.75 12.56 12.12
CA ILE A 464 -8.98 12.78 12.88
C ILE A 464 -9.27 11.53 13.73
N PRO A 465 -8.69 11.40 14.94
CA PRO A 465 -8.76 10.17 15.74
C PRO A 465 -10.17 9.79 16.18
N THR A 466 -11.11 10.74 16.15
CA THR A 466 -12.51 10.54 16.54
C THR A 466 -13.39 10.11 15.40
N ASP A 467 -12.92 10.19 14.16
CA ASP A 467 -13.65 9.78 12.96
C ASP A 467 -13.17 8.38 12.53
N VAL A 468 -13.81 7.34 13.07
CA VAL A 468 -13.41 5.94 12.91
C VAL A 468 -14.37 5.22 11.99
N HIS A 469 -13.84 4.68 10.91
CA HIS A 469 -14.58 3.95 9.89
C HIS A 469 -13.98 2.57 9.62
N SER A 470 -14.77 1.66 9.08
CA SER A 470 -14.29 0.43 8.47
C SER A 470 -14.15 0.63 6.97
N TYR A 471 -12.93 0.83 6.52
CA TYR A 471 -12.62 1.01 5.10
C TYR A 471 -12.64 -0.32 4.35
N THR A 472 -13.06 -0.28 3.08
CA THR A 472 -13.19 -1.48 2.23
C THR A 472 -11.91 -1.80 1.45
N GLY A 473 -11.13 -0.78 1.10
CA GLY A 473 -10.09 -0.81 0.08
C GLY A 473 -8.88 -1.69 0.36
N LEU A 474 -8.00 -1.77 -0.65
CA LEU A 474 -6.78 -2.58 -0.59
C LEU A 474 -5.66 -1.91 0.23
N TYR A 475 -5.30 -0.67 -0.10
CA TYR A 475 -4.17 -0.01 0.57
C TYR A 475 -4.55 0.63 1.91
N ILE A 476 -5.83 0.92 2.13
CA ILE A 476 -6.32 1.59 3.34
C ILE A 476 -7.50 0.84 3.98
N GLY A 477 -7.66 -0.44 3.82
CA GLY A 477 -8.87 -1.03 4.38
C GLY A 477 -8.84 -2.52 4.60
N THR A 478 -10.01 -3.01 4.83
CA THR A 478 -10.32 -4.39 5.21
C THR A 478 -9.85 -5.41 4.15
N ALA A 479 -9.98 -5.11 2.86
CA ALA A 479 -9.46 -5.94 1.79
C ALA A 479 -7.93 -6.11 1.88
N GLY A 480 -7.19 -5.04 2.20
CA GLY A 480 -5.73 -5.11 2.35
C GLY A 480 -5.26 -5.92 3.55
N ASN A 481 -6.00 -5.85 4.67
CA ASN A 481 -5.69 -6.70 5.82
C ASN A 481 -5.82 -8.19 5.47
N ALA A 482 -6.91 -8.58 4.83
CA ALA A 482 -7.11 -9.96 4.40
C ALA A 482 -6.14 -10.38 3.28
N TRP A 483 -5.81 -9.47 2.38
CA TRP A 483 -4.79 -9.66 1.34
C TRP A 483 -3.45 -10.13 1.94
N THR A 484 -2.96 -9.44 2.97
CA THR A 484 -1.65 -9.78 3.58
C THR A 484 -1.70 -11.10 4.37
N LEU A 485 -2.86 -11.45 4.95
CA LEU A 485 -3.05 -12.76 5.57
C LEU A 485 -2.99 -13.89 4.52
N LEU A 486 -3.56 -13.68 3.33
CA LEU A 486 -3.42 -14.63 2.20
C LEU A 486 -1.98 -14.70 1.69
N SER A 487 -1.21 -13.60 1.71
CA SER A 487 0.22 -13.61 1.38
C SER A 487 1.00 -14.55 2.29
N LEU A 488 0.74 -14.48 3.60
CA LEU A 488 1.39 -15.35 4.57
C LEU A 488 0.97 -16.82 4.39
N ALA A 489 -0.32 -17.09 4.20
CA ALA A 489 -0.82 -18.44 3.94
C ALA A 489 -0.15 -19.06 2.72
N ALA A 490 -0.07 -18.32 1.62
CA ALA A 490 0.59 -18.76 0.39
C ALA A 490 2.09 -19.02 0.59
N ALA A 491 2.78 -18.12 1.30
CA ALA A 491 4.21 -18.29 1.60
C ALA A 491 4.49 -19.53 2.44
N GLN A 492 3.63 -19.83 3.43
CA GLN A 492 3.74 -21.06 4.25
C GLN A 492 3.47 -22.34 3.45
N ASN A 493 2.61 -22.28 2.43
CA ASN A 493 2.29 -23.40 1.55
C ASN A 493 3.23 -23.51 0.32
N GLY A 494 4.10 -22.52 0.08
CA GLY A 494 4.92 -22.47 -1.14
C GLY A 494 4.11 -22.14 -2.40
N GLU A 495 2.98 -21.48 -2.26
CA GLU A 495 2.08 -21.11 -3.35
C GLU A 495 2.40 -19.72 -3.91
N LYS A 496 2.08 -19.52 -5.21
CA LYS A 496 2.16 -18.20 -5.86
C LYS A 496 0.76 -17.65 -6.08
N LEU A 497 0.55 -16.40 -5.66
CA LEU A 497 -0.69 -15.67 -5.87
C LEU A 497 -0.43 -14.40 -6.70
N ILE A 498 -1.50 -13.73 -7.13
CA ILE A 498 -1.42 -12.35 -7.64
C ILE A 498 -0.80 -11.47 -6.57
N GLU A 499 0.19 -10.67 -6.93
CA GLU A 499 0.82 -9.69 -6.04
C GLU A 499 0.33 -8.28 -6.33
N THR A 500 0.57 -7.33 -5.40
CA THR A 500 0.47 -5.91 -5.73
C THR A 500 1.62 -5.53 -6.68
N VAL A 501 1.46 -4.45 -7.40
CA VAL A 501 2.40 -4.06 -8.46
C VAL A 501 3.84 -3.89 -7.97
N GLU A 502 4.02 -3.52 -6.71
CA GLU A 502 5.32 -3.37 -6.07
C GLU A 502 6.08 -4.70 -5.96
N TYR A 503 5.36 -5.75 -5.64
CA TYR A 503 5.93 -7.09 -5.44
C TYR A 503 5.85 -7.98 -6.70
N ASP A 504 5.04 -7.60 -7.67
CA ASP A 504 4.92 -8.28 -8.97
C ASP A 504 6.22 -8.19 -9.82
N PHE A 505 7.08 -7.21 -9.48
CA PHE A 505 8.40 -7.06 -10.09
C PHE A 505 9.34 -8.25 -9.79
N PHE A 506 9.22 -8.86 -8.63
CA PHE A 506 10.10 -9.93 -8.12
C PHE A 506 9.60 -11.35 -8.48
N LYS A 507 9.37 -11.63 -9.75
CA LYS A 507 8.85 -12.92 -10.24
C LYS A 507 9.92 -13.88 -10.72
#